data_a2a44e5967c4c93d32fe76f68992052f
#
_entry.id   a2a44e5967c4c93d32fe76f68992052f
#
_cell.length_a   1.000
_cell.length_b   1.000
_cell.length_c   1.000
_cell.angle_alpha   90.00
_cell.angle_beta   90.00
_cell.angle_gamma   90.00
#
_symmetry.space_group_name_H-M   'P 1'
#
loop_
_entity.id
_entity.type
_entity.pdbx_description
1 polymer ?
#
loop_
_entity_poly.entity_id
_entity_poly.type
_entity_poly.pdbx_seq_one_letter_code
_entity_poly.pdbx_strand_id
1 'polypeptide(L)'
;MTAGNAWERYERDRPNYARRIFWLGFAVVVVIALYAGGWFWLANRLEGEAQKVVTDTQSRCDNLRAAGFPFRMGLFCDATAWKQNGVEVSAGALRSAAQIYDPTLIVGEIDGPAKVAVPGLPPLDVNWEVLKASAKLAEPVPTRASTEARKVQVTGPSGAILSADSAQSHMRVRDADLDFAANFSKLTLAGDLAPGGTLPALDGEAEATLTGAANRFTGSLRGQSGTLTKFQISDGTSAALQLSGPFSVNDEGLLSGQFAISLKNTAQLARILSQALPGLGDRIAPVLASIGEVSNVPLTVRDGRASILFFELGRVPPLH
;
A
#
# COMPACT_ATOMS: atom_id res chain seq x y z
N MET A 1 -46.97 -22.67 73.67
CA MET A 1 -46.30 -21.58 73.02
C MET A 1 -45.89 -22.06 71.63
N THR A 2 -46.53 -21.53 70.65
CA THR A 2 -46.65 -22.02 69.26
C THR A 2 -45.39 -21.84 68.47
N ALA A 3 -44.80 -22.93 68.05
CA ALA A 3 -43.68 -22.94 67.05
C ALA A 3 -44.18 -22.70 65.59
N GLY A 4 -45.28 -21.96 65.45
CA GLY A 4 -45.80 -21.56 64.19
C GLY A 4 -45.11 -20.28 63.75
N ASN A 5 -44.70 -20.21 62.51
CA ASN A 5 -44.39 -19.00 61.75
C ASN A 5 -42.91 -18.64 61.40
N ALA A 6 -41.95 -19.49 61.66
CA ALA A 6 -40.62 -19.32 61.11
C ALA A 6 -40.59 -19.67 59.61
N TRP A 7 -41.29 -20.71 59.14
CA TRP A 7 -41.48 -21.18 57.81
C TRP A 7 -42.29 -20.22 57.00
N GLU A 8 -43.40 -19.59 57.46
CA GLU A 8 -44.22 -18.62 56.74
C GLU A 8 -43.53 -17.29 56.53
N ARG A 9 -42.62 -16.93 57.47
CA ARG A 9 -41.73 -15.75 57.22
C ARG A 9 -40.67 -16.06 56.23
N TYR A 10 -40.09 -17.25 56.19
CA TYR A 10 -39.10 -17.65 55.21
C TYR A 10 -39.69 -17.72 53.80
N GLU A 11 -40.93 -18.15 53.64
CA GLU A 11 -41.60 -18.13 52.30
C GLU A 11 -42.02 -16.74 51.87
N ARG A 12 -42.31 -15.84 52.80
CA ARG A 12 -42.69 -14.45 52.48
C ARG A 12 -41.51 -13.60 52.07
N ASP A 13 -40.33 -13.90 52.57
CA ASP A 13 -39.08 -13.16 52.28
C ASP A 13 -38.21 -13.81 51.18
N ARG A 14 -38.71 -14.80 50.47
CA ARG A 14 -38.02 -15.34 49.32
C ARG A 14 -37.87 -14.24 48.28
N PRO A 15 -36.62 -13.75 48.03
CA PRO A 15 -36.42 -12.75 47.00
C PRO A 15 -36.91 -13.32 45.69
N ASN A 16 -37.72 -12.55 44.96
CA ASN A 16 -38.37 -12.96 43.71
C ASN A 16 -37.33 -13.05 42.58
N TYR A 17 -36.40 -14.04 42.66
CA TYR A 17 -35.31 -14.28 41.71
C TYR A 17 -35.82 -14.38 40.28
N ALA A 18 -36.99 -15.02 40.07
CA ALA A 18 -37.60 -15.14 38.76
C ALA A 18 -37.91 -13.77 38.16
N ARG A 19 -38.46 -12.84 38.95
CA ARG A 19 -38.76 -11.49 38.51
C ARG A 19 -37.49 -10.69 38.22
N ARG A 20 -36.43 -10.85 39.01
CA ARG A 20 -35.13 -10.19 38.79
C ARG A 20 -34.46 -10.73 37.55
N ILE A 21 -34.47 -12.05 37.34
CA ILE A 21 -33.93 -12.69 36.12
C ILE A 21 -34.71 -12.23 34.88
N PHE A 22 -36.04 -12.15 34.96
CA PHE A 22 -36.89 -11.64 33.88
C PHE A 22 -36.52 -10.20 33.50
N TRP A 23 -36.39 -9.29 34.49
CA TRP A 23 -36.00 -7.90 34.23
C TRP A 23 -34.58 -7.77 33.73
N LEU A 24 -33.65 -8.60 34.20
CA LEU A 24 -32.30 -8.67 33.66
C LEU A 24 -32.32 -9.11 32.19
N GLY A 25 -33.04 -10.17 31.87
CA GLY A 25 -33.21 -10.66 30.50
C GLY A 25 -33.85 -9.62 29.58
N PHE A 26 -34.91 -8.94 30.09
CA PHE A 26 -35.53 -7.85 29.35
C PHE A 26 -34.56 -6.69 29.09
N ALA A 27 -33.80 -6.26 30.10
CA ALA A 27 -32.79 -5.22 29.94
C ALA A 27 -31.71 -5.57 28.90
N VAL A 28 -31.24 -6.83 28.91
CA VAL A 28 -30.28 -7.32 27.90
C VAL A 28 -30.87 -7.25 26.48
N VAL A 29 -32.11 -7.70 26.31
CA VAL A 29 -32.80 -7.61 25.00
C VAL A 29 -32.95 -6.18 24.54
N VAL A 30 -33.33 -5.26 25.44
CA VAL A 30 -33.43 -3.82 25.11
C VAL A 30 -32.07 -3.26 24.69
N VAL A 31 -31.00 -3.60 25.42
CA VAL A 31 -29.64 -3.14 25.06
C VAL A 31 -29.23 -3.67 23.67
N ILE A 32 -29.49 -4.95 23.39
CA ILE A 32 -29.21 -5.54 22.08
C ILE A 32 -30.02 -4.84 20.96
N ALA A 33 -31.30 -4.58 21.23
CA ALA A 33 -32.17 -3.90 20.26
C ALA A 33 -31.72 -2.46 19.98
N LEU A 34 -31.34 -1.72 21.01
CA LEU A 34 -30.81 -0.35 20.87
C LEU A 34 -29.47 -0.36 20.12
N TYR A 35 -28.58 -1.31 20.44
CA TYR A 35 -27.31 -1.47 19.74
C TYR A 35 -27.53 -1.79 18.25
N ALA A 36 -28.36 -2.77 17.95
CA ALA A 36 -28.68 -3.13 16.56
C ALA A 36 -29.32 -1.96 15.82
N GLY A 37 -30.30 -1.27 16.43
CA GLY A 37 -30.92 -0.09 15.84
C GLY A 37 -29.92 1.04 15.54
N GLY A 38 -29.01 1.32 16.48
CA GLY A 38 -27.93 2.29 16.29
C GLY A 38 -26.96 1.89 15.19
N TRP A 39 -26.61 0.59 15.13
CA TRP A 39 -25.74 0.07 14.09
C TRP A 39 -26.36 0.21 12.69
N PHE A 40 -27.61 -0.20 12.50
CA PHE A 40 -28.28 -0.08 11.20
C PHE A 40 -28.52 1.38 10.80
N TRP A 41 -28.81 2.26 11.75
CA TRP A 41 -28.90 3.69 11.48
C TRP A 41 -27.58 4.25 10.95
N LEU A 42 -26.46 3.90 11.61
CA LEU A 42 -25.12 4.34 11.20
C LEU A 42 -24.72 3.74 9.85
N ALA A 43 -25.05 2.47 9.60
CA ALA A 43 -24.81 1.79 8.34
C ALA A 43 -25.51 2.51 7.16
N ASN A 44 -26.80 2.82 7.31
CA ASN A 44 -27.55 3.57 6.29
C ASN A 44 -26.97 4.98 6.05
N ARG A 45 -26.50 5.63 7.10
CA ARG A 45 -25.84 6.94 6.97
C ARG A 45 -24.52 6.82 6.22
N LEU A 46 -23.71 5.80 6.53
CA LEU A 46 -22.44 5.53 5.85
C LEU A 46 -22.66 5.24 4.35
N GLU A 47 -23.67 4.43 4.01
CA GLU A 47 -24.04 4.18 2.62
C GLU A 47 -24.42 5.46 1.89
N GLY A 48 -25.23 6.32 2.51
CA GLY A 48 -25.64 7.59 1.94
C GLY A 48 -24.48 8.54 1.67
N GLU A 49 -23.52 8.65 2.61
CA GLU A 49 -22.32 9.48 2.41
C GLU A 49 -21.39 8.86 1.34
N ALA A 50 -21.20 7.55 1.36
CA ALA A 50 -20.41 6.86 0.34
C ALA A 50 -21.01 7.00 -1.06
N GLN A 51 -22.34 6.94 -1.20
CA GLN A 51 -23.02 7.16 -2.47
C GLN A 51 -22.80 8.58 -3.03
N LYS A 52 -22.74 9.59 -2.16
CA LYS A 52 -22.40 10.95 -2.58
C LYS A 52 -20.98 11.02 -3.12
N VAL A 53 -20.01 10.43 -2.40
CA VAL A 53 -18.61 10.40 -2.84
C VAL A 53 -18.48 9.67 -4.19
N VAL A 54 -19.15 8.53 -4.36
CA VAL A 54 -19.16 7.78 -5.64
C VAL A 54 -19.70 8.67 -6.77
N THR A 55 -20.76 9.41 -6.52
CA THR A 55 -21.37 10.32 -7.52
C THR A 55 -20.47 11.52 -7.82
N ASP A 56 -19.94 12.17 -6.80
CA ASP A 56 -19.10 13.37 -6.93
C ASP A 56 -17.77 13.08 -7.64
N THR A 57 -17.20 11.90 -7.41
CA THR A 57 -15.94 11.44 -8.04
C THR A 57 -16.13 10.78 -9.40
N GLN A 58 -17.36 10.72 -9.93
CA GLN A 58 -17.69 9.99 -11.17
C GLN A 58 -17.20 8.53 -11.13
N SER A 59 -17.16 7.95 -9.93
CA SER A 59 -16.82 6.55 -9.69
C SER A 59 -18.07 5.69 -9.80
N ARG A 60 -17.88 4.38 -9.91
CA ARG A 60 -18.94 3.38 -9.91
C ARG A 60 -18.69 2.36 -8.81
N CYS A 61 -19.74 2.05 -8.09
CA CYS A 61 -19.77 0.99 -7.10
C CYS A 61 -21.11 0.27 -7.24
N ASP A 62 -21.09 -0.90 -7.83
CA ASP A 62 -22.31 -1.68 -8.04
C ASP A 62 -22.76 -2.30 -6.71
N ASN A 63 -24.04 -2.18 -6.40
CA ASN A 63 -24.66 -2.69 -5.16
C ASN A 63 -23.92 -2.21 -3.89
N LEU A 64 -23.62 -0.91 -3.82
CA LEU A 64 -23.02 -0.31 -2.62
C LEU A 64 -23.88 -0.63 -1.39
N ARG A 65 -23.28 -1.22 -0.39
CA ARG A 65 -23.92 -1.56 0.88
C ARG A 65 -22.94 -1.52 2.04
N ALA A 66 -23.44 -1.15 3.22
CA ALA A 66 -22.70 -1.30 4.46
C ALA A 66 -23.03 -2.67 5.10
N ALA A 67 -22.00 -3.36 5.60
CA ALA A 67 -22.14 -4.67 6.25
C ALA A 67 -21.08 -4.85 7.33
N GLY A 68 -21.24 -5.93 8.14
CA GLY A 68 -20.26 -6.30 9.17
C GLY A 68 -20.81 -6.34 10.59
N PHE A 69 -22.17 -6.25 10.75
CA PHE A 69 -22.83 -6.42 12.05
C PHE A 69 -22.36 -7.71 12.76
N PRO A 70 -22.15 -7.72 14.08
CA PRO A 70 -22.32 -6.58 14.98
C PRO A 70 -21.04 -5.76 15.27
N PHE A 71 -19.83 -6.27 15.04
CA PHE A 71 -18.58 -5.68 15.55
C PHE A 71 -17.77 -4.93 14.52
N ARG A 72 -18.14 -5.02 13.27
CA ARG A 72 -17.47 -4.38 12.14
C ARG A 72 -18.46 -3.51 11.38
N MET A 73 -17.91 -2.54 10.68
CA MET A 73 -18.65 -1.74 9.71
C MET A 73 -17.75 -1.50 8.51
N GLY A 74 -18.24 -1.79 7.31
CA GLY A 74 -17.50 -1.63 6.09
C GLY A 74 -18.43 -1.42 4.91
N LEU A 75 -17.87 -0.91 3.82
CA LEU A 75 -18.54 -0.73 2.55
C LEU A 75 -18.16 -1.85 1.60
N PHE A 76 -19.13 -2.32 0.86
CA PHE A 76 -19.01 -3.40 -0.10
C PHE A 76 -19.58 -2.96 -1.44
N CYS A 77 -18.85 -3.22 -2.52
CA CYS A 77 -19.28 -3.07 -3.90
C CYS A 77 -19.09 -4.41 -4.60
N ASP A 78 -20.00 -4.80 -5.48
CA ASP A 78 -19.83 -6.04 -6.24
C ASP A 78 -18.92 -5.85 -7.45
N ALA A 79 -18.83 -4.62 -7.97
CA ALA A 79 -17.84 -4.19 -8.96
C ALA A 79 -17.53 -2.71 -8.76
N THR A 80 -16.30 -2.30 -9.11
CA THR A 80 -15.85 -0.92 -8.99
C THR A 80 -15.29 -0.40 -10.30
N ALA A 81 -15.54 0.88 -10.58
CA ALA A 81 -14.86 1.59 -11.64
C ALA A 81 -14.57 3.04 -11.21
N TRP A 82 -13.49 3.57 -11.72
CA TRP A 82 -13.03 4.91 -11.41
C TRP A 82 -12.44 5.56 -12.66
N LYS A 83 -12.75 6.84 -12.84
CA LYS A 83 -12.26 7.62 -13.97
C LYS A 83 -11.77 8.98 -13.49
N GLN A 84 -10.49 9.28 -13.74
CA GLN A 84 -9.93 10.59 -13.43
C GLN A 84 -8.80 10.93 -14.40
N ASN A 85 -8.75 12.18 -14.86
CA ASN A 85 -7.71 12.68 -15.77
C ASN A 85 -7.50 11.82 -17.02
N GLY A 86 -8.58 11.21 -17.53
CA GLY A 86 -8.55 10.33 -18.70
C GLY A 86 -8.08 8.91 -18.42
N VAL A 87 -7.63 8.58 -17.22
CA VAL A 87 -7.35 7.21 -16.79
C VAL A 87 -8.65 6.57 -16.32
N GLU A 88 -8.95 5.39 -16.84
CA GLU A 88 -10.10 4.57 -16.43
C GLU A 88 -9.60 3.26 -15.82
N VAL A 89 -10.11 2.93 -14.65
CA VAL A 89 -9.82 1.67 -13.97
C VAL A 89 -11.14 1.00 -13.61
N SER A 90 -11.31 -0.25 -13.97
CA SER A 90 -12.42 -1.09 -13.49
C SER A 90 -11.87 -2.35 -12.84
N ALA A 91 -12.45 -2.76 -11.73
CA ALA A 91 -12.04 -3.93 -10.97
C ALA A 91 -13.26 -4.70 -10.45
N GLY A 92 -13.03 -5.85 -9.86
CA GLY A 92 -14.05 -6.67 -9.24
C GLY A 92 -14.59 -6.07 -7.94
N ALA A 93 -14.98 -6.95 -7.02
CA ALA A 93 -15.59 -6.57 -5.77
C ALA A 93 -14.61 -5.82 -4.86
N LEU A 94 -15.11 -4.77 -4.21
CA LEU A 94 -14.43 -4.05 -3.13
C LEU A 94 -15.06 -4.43 -1.80
N ARG A 95 -14.26 -4.78 -0.84
CA ARG A 95 -14.64 -5.06 0.54
C ARG A 95 -13.81 -4.19 1.47
N SER A 96 -14.46 -3.42 2.31
CA SER A 96 -13.77 -2.67 3.38
C SER A 96 -14.33 -3.04 4.75
N ALA A 97 -13.56 -2.82 5.78
CA ALA A 97 -14.00 -2.98 7.16
C ALA A 97 -13.19 -2.08 8.09
N ALA A 98 -13.91 -1.51 9.06
CA ALA A 98 -13.36 -0.92 10.28
C ALA A 98 -14.01 -1.58 11.48
N GLN A 99 -13.31 -1.65 12.60
CA GLN A 99 -13.88 -2.16 13.84
C GLN A 99 -14.61 -1.02 14.56
N ILE A 100 -15.77 -1.31 15.15
CA ILE A 100 -16.59 -0.27 15.82
C ILE A 100 -15.82 0.40 16.96
N TYR A 101 -14.94 -0.33 17.63
CA TYR A 101 -14.12 0.18 18.73
C TYR A 101 -12.79 0.83 18.27
N ASP A 102 -12.37 0.67 17.01
CA ASP A 102 -11.28 1.42 16.38
C ASP A 102 -11.68 1.76 14.92
N PRO A 103 -12.59 2.72 14.74
CA PRO A 103 -13.12 3.08 13.42
C PRO A 103 -12.11 3.80 12.54
N THR A 104 -10.98 4.23 13.11
CA THR A 104 -9.90 4.89 12.37
C THR A 104 -9.02 3.90 11.62
N LEU A 105 -9.00 2.62 12.01
CA LEU A 105 -8.28 1.58 11.29
C LEU A 105 -9.19 0.95 10.24
N ILE A 106 -8.99 1.34 8.99
CA ILE A 106 -9.70 0.81 7.83
C ILE A 106 -8.83 -0.23 7.12
N VAL A 107 -9.43 -1.35 6.78
CA VAL A 107 -8.84 -2.38 5.93
C VAL A 107 -9.70 -2.52 4.69
N GLY A 108 -9.09 -2.64 3.52
CA GLY A 108 -9.78 -2.85 2.25
C GLY A 108 -9.14 -3.98 1.45
N GLU A 109 -9.95 -4.65 0.63
CA GLU A 109 -9.54 -5.68 -0.30
C GLU A 109 -10.30 -5.49 -1.61
N ILE A 110 -9.60 -5.62 -2.74
CA ILE A 110 -10.19 -5.50 -4.08
C ILE A 110 -9.90 -6.78 -4.84
N ASP A 111 -10.95 -7.35 -5.44
CA ASP A 111 -10.81 -8.52 -6.30
C ASP A 111 -10.34 -8.12 -7.71
N GLY A 112 -9.46 -8.92 -8.25
CA GLY A 112 -9.08 -8.86 -9.66
C GLY A 112 -10.09 -9.60 -10.57
N PRO A 113 -9.88 -9.50 -11.89
CA PRO A 113 -8.93 -8.66 -12.56
C PRO A 113 -9.34 -7.18 -12.60
N ALA A 114 -8.37 -6.28 -12.77
CA ALA A 114 -8.64 -4.90 -13.14
C ALA A 114 -8.30 -4.65 -14.61
N LYS A 115 -9.09 -3.81 -15.24
CA LYS A 115 -8.78 -3.23 -16.56
C LYS A 115 -8.37 -1.79 -16.38
N VAL A 116 -7.23 -1.43 -16.95
CA VAL A 116 -6.66 -0.08 -16.85
C VAL A 116 -6.53 0.49 -18.26
N ALA A 117 -7.19 1.60 -18.52
CA ALA A 117 -7.06 2.35 -19.76
C ALA A 117 -6.42 3.71 -19.46
N VAL A 118 -5.32 3.99 -20.11
CA VAL A 118 -4.56 5.25 -20.01
C VAL A 118 -4.56 5.91 -21.37
N PRO A 119 -4.77 7.24 -21.49
CA PRO A 119 -4.73 7.94 -22.76
C PRO A 119 -3.42 7.72 -23.48
N GLY A 120 -3.50 7.32 -24.75
CA GLY A 120 -2.33 7.09 -25.60
C GLY A 120 -1.60 5.74 -25.39
N LEU A 121 -2.07 4.91 -24.47
CA LEU A 121 -1.57 3.55 -24.25
C LEU A 121 -2.66 2.51 -24.56
N PRO A 122 -2.27 1.32 -25.03
CA PRO A 122 -3.21 0.21 -25.13
C PRO A 122 -3.78 -0.16 -23.74
N PRO A 123 -5.01 -0.67 -23.69
CA PRO A 123 -5.58 -1.12 -22.42
C PRO A 123 -4.76 -2.28 -21.81
N LEU A 124 -4.66 -2.27 -20.50
CA LEU A 124 -3.93 -3.27 -19.71
C LEU A 124 -4.92 -4.07 -18.86
N ASP A 125 -4.71 -5.37 -18.79
CA ASP A 125 -5.36 -6.26 -17.83
C ASP A 125 -4.37 -6.56 -16.69
N VAL A 126 -4.78 -6.26 -15.46
CA VAL A 126 -3.98 -6.48 -14.25
C VAL A 126 -4.68 -7.52 -13.38
N ASN A 127 -4.03 -8.65 -13.18
CA ASN A 127 -4.50 -9.73 -12.34
C ASN A 127 -3.70 -9.84 -11.05
N TRP A 128 -4.34 -10.28 -9.98
CA TRP A 128 -3.70 -10.60 -8.70
C TRP A 128 -4.51 -11.65 -7.94
N GLU A 129 -3.85 -12.36 -7.05
CA GLU A 129 -4.51 -13.27 -6.12
C GLU A 129 -5.03 -12.52 -4.89
N VAL A 130 -4.26 -11.56 -4.39
CA VAL A 130 -4.60 -10.71 -3.25
C VAL A 130 -4.19 -9.29 -3.55
N LEU A 131 -5.09 -8.34 -3.29
CA LEU A 131 -4.77 -6.91 -3.21
C LEU A 131 -5.48 -6.34 -1.99
N LYS A 132 -4.69 -6.04 -0.96
CA LYS A 132 -5.16 -5.51 0.32
C LYS A 132 -4.49 -4.18 0.63
N ALA A 133 -5.23 -3.32 1.30
CA ALA A 133 -4.70 -2.09 1.86
C ALA A 133 -5.25 -1.89 3.27
N SER A 134 -4.48 -1.25 4.12
CA SER A 134 -4.93 -0.80 5.43
C SER A 134 -4.38 0.59 5.72
N ALA A 135 -5.18 1.40 6.41
CA ALA A 135 -4.76 2.73 6.83
C ALA A 135 -5.35 3.05 8.20
N LYS A 136 -4.54 3.60 9.09
CA LYS A 136 -5.02 4.21 10.32
C LYS A 136 -5.16 5.71 10.07
N LEU A 137 -6.41 6.13 9.89
CA LEU A 137 -6.76 7.50 9.53
C LEU A 137 -6.36 8.48 10.63
N ALA A 138 -5.76 9.57 10.23
CA ALA A 138 -5.46 10.76 11.02
C ALA A 138 -5.29 11.94 10.05
N GLU A 139 -5.32 13.16 10.57
CA GLU A 139 -5.04 14.37 9.81
C GLU A 139 -3.66 14.94 10.17
N PRO A 140 -2.92 15.45 9.18
CA PRO A 140 -3.23 15.59 7.76
C PRO A 140 -2.96 14.34 6.93
N VAL A 141 -2.24 13.35 7.47
CA VAL A 141 -1.92 12.09 6.80
C VAL A 141 -2.20 10.91 7.72
N PRO A 142 -2.51 9.72 7.20
CA PRO A 142 -2.65 8.51 8.01
C PRO A 142 -1.42 8.27 8.89
N THR A 143 -1.60 7.90 10.16
CA THR A 143 -0.45 7.57 11.04
C THR A 143 0.32 6.36 10.57
N ARG A 144 -0.35 5.45 9.85
CA ARG A 144 0.26 4.34 9.10
C ARG A 144 -0.64 3.93 7.96
N ALA A 145 -0.02 3.46 6.89
CA ALA A 145 -0.70 2.80 5.78
C ALA A 145 0.14 1.63 5.29
N SER A 146 -0.50 0.60 4.77
CA SER A 146 0.17 -0.57 4.22
C SER A 146 -0.63 -1.10 3.05
N THR A 147 0.07 -1.60 2.02
CA THR A 147 -0.52 -2.34 0.91
C THR A 147 0.20 -3.67 0.73
N GLU A 148 -0.53 -4.66 0.29
CA GLU A 148 -0.02 -5.98 -0.07
C GLU A 148 -0.68 -6.43 -1.35
N ALA A 149 0.13 -6.82 -2.34
CA ALA A 149 -0.32 -7.48 -3.56
C ALA A 149 0.43 -8.80 -3.72
N ARG A 150 -0.27 -9.85 -4.15
CA ARG A 150 0.33 -11.17 -4.42
C ARG A 150 -0.06 -11.68 -5.78
N LYS A 151 0.90 -12.36 -6.45
CA LYS A 151 0.73 -12.96 -7.77
C LYS A 151 0.21 -11.95 -8.80
N VAL A 152 0.86 -10.79 -8.82
CA VAL A 152 0.52 -9.72 -9.76
C VAL A 152 0.97 -10.11 -11.16
N GLN A 153 0.08 -9.94 -12.13
CA GLN A 153 0.37 -10.13 -13.55
C GLN A 153 -0.24 -8.98 -14.33
N VAL A 154 0.53 -8.36 -15.18
CA VAL A 154 0.08 -7.31 -16.11
C VAL A 154 0.23 -7.82 -17.52
N THR A 155 -0.87 -7.78 -18.25
CA THR A 155 -0.93 -8.19 -19.66
C THR A 155 -1.45 -7.04 -20.51
N GLY A 156 -0.92 -6.91 -21.69
CA GLY A 156 -1.38 -6.00 -22.73
C GLY A 156 -1.86 -6.76 -23.95
N PRO A 157 -2.21 -6.06 -25.05
CA PRO A 157 -2.65 -6.70 -26.28
C PRO A 157 -1.63 -7.66 -26.90
N SER A 158 -0.34 -7.42 -26.66
CA SER A 158 0.75 -8.27 -27.18
C SER A 158 1.10 -9.44 -26.24
N GLY A 159 0.44 -9.57 -25.10
CA GLY A 159 0.70 -10.63 -24.11
C GLY A 159 1.20 -10.10 -22.77
N ALA A 160 1.95 -10.94 -22.04
CA ALA A 160 2.48 -10.60 -20.72
C ALA A 160 3.46 -9.42 -20.81
N ILE A 161 3.33 -8.46 -19.87
CA ILE A 161 4.21 -7.31 -19.73
C ILE A 161 5.13 -7.50 -18.52
N LEU A 162 4.55 -7.80 -17.36
CA LEU A 162 5.29 -8.08 -16.14
C LEU A 162 4.53 -9.04 -15.22
N SER A 163 5.26 -9.72 -14.37
CA SER A 163 4.67 -10.42 -13.22
C SER A 163 5.55 -10.27 -11.98
N ALA A 164 4.92 -10.37 -10.80
CA ALA A 164 5.62 -10.39 -9.51
C ALA A 164 4.92 -11.35 -8.54
N ASP A 165 5.70 -12.05 -7.73
CA ASP A 165 5.15 -12.95 -6.71
C ASP A 165 4.50 -12.16 -5.58
N SER A 166 5.13 -11.08 -5.14
CA SER A 166 4.58 -10.17 -4.13
C SER A 166 5.08 -8.74 -4.34
N ALA A 167 4.28 -7.79 -3.90
CA ALA A 167 4.66 -6.39 -3.72
C ALA A 167 4.01 -5.86 -2.45
N GLN A 168 4.77 -5.16 -1.62
CA GLN A 168 4.29 -4.56 -0.38
C GLN A 168 4.80 -3.14 -0.27
N SER A 169 4.00 -2.28 0.35
CA SER A 169 4.45 -0.96 0.75
C SER A 169 3.90 -0.59 2.13
N HIS A 170 4.66 0.15 2.88
CA HIS A 170 4.34 0.60 4.22
C HIS A 170 4.73 2.05 4.38
N MET A 171 3.88 2.78 5.06
CA MET A 171 4.16 4.15 5.50
C MET A 171 3.77 4.27 6.98
N ARG A 172 4.56 5.01 7.74
CA ARG A 172 4.20 5.40 9.12
C ARG A 172 4.71 6.80 9.44
N VAL A 173 3.94 7.49 10.26
CA VAL A 173 4.38 8.72 10.91
C VAL A 173 5.26 8.36 12.11
N ARG A 174 6.42 8.99 12.23
CA ARG A 174 7.31 8.92 13.38
C ARG A 174 7.71 10.33 13.79
N ASP A 175 7.07 10.84 14.82
CA ASP A 175 7.18 12.23 15.26
C ASP A 175 6.81 13.21 14.13
N ALA A 176 7.74 13.98 13.62
CA ALA A 176 7.54 14.89 12.49
C ALA A 176 7.87 14.26 11.13
N ASP A 177 8.40 13.06 11.11
CA ASP A 177 8.93 12.39 9.91
C ASP A 177 7.93 11.37 9.35
N LEU A 178 8.09 11.06 8.06
CA LEU A 178 7.40 9.95 7.40
C LEU A 178 8.41 8.89 7.00
N ASP A 179 8.26 7.69 7.56
CA ASP A 179 9.00 6.51 7.14
C ASP A 179 8.24 5.76 6.06
N PHE A 180 8.93 5.38 5.00
CA PHE A 180 8.44 4.54 3.92
C PHE A 180 9.28 3.28 3.79
N ALA A 181 8.64 2.16 3.54
CA ALA A 181 9.28 0.91 3.15
C ALA A 181 8.47 0.27 2.03
N ALA A 182 9.16 -0.30 1.05
CA ALA A 182 8.54 -1.05 -0.03
C ALA A 182 9.42 -2.23 -0.41
N ASN A 183 8.81 -3.33 -0.83
CA ASN A 183 9.51 -4.46 -1.41
C ASN A 183 8.69 -5.12 -2.51
N PHE A 184 9.39 -5.82 -3.38
CA PHE A 184 8.79 -6.74 -4.34
C PHE A 184 9.67 -7.99 -4.48
N SER A 185 9.06 -9.10 -4.87
CA SER A 185 9.77 -10.35 -5.09
C SER A 185 9.45 -10.96 -6.44
N LYS A 186 10.47 -11.55 -7.04
CA LYS A 186 10.42 -12.26 -8.31
C LYS A 186 9.72 -11.47 -9.42
N LEU A 187 10.05 -10.18 -9.52
CA LEU A 187 9.61 -9.35 -10.64
C LEU A 187 10.24 -9.87 -11.94
N THR A 188 9.42 -10.28 -12.87
CA THR A 188 9.83 -10.65 -14.24
C THR A 188 9.24 -9.67 -15.24
N LEU A 189 10.02 -9.31 -16.26
CA LEU A 189 9.60 -8.45 -17.35
C LEU A 189 9.53 -9.27 -18.64
N ALA A 190 8.54 -8.98 -19.48
CA ALA A 190 8.45 -9.59 -20.81
C ALA A 190 9.62 -9.15 -21.71
N GLY A 191 9.93 -9.98 -22.71
CA GLY A 191 11.06 -9.73 -23.61
C GLY A 191 11.00 -8.39 -24.33
N ASP A 192 9.80 -7.89 -24.64
CA ASP A 192 9.62 -6.59 -25.31
C ASP A 192 10.06 -5.39 -24.44
N LEU A 193 10.03 -5.56 -23.10
CA LEU A 193 10.54 -4.59 -22.13
C LEU A 193 12.02 -4.79 -21.78
N ALA A 194 12.60 -5.88 -22.25
CA ALA A 194 14.01 -6.21 -22.08
C ALA A 194 14.64 -6.48 -23.47
N PRO A 195 14.82 -5.44 -24.29
CA PRO A 195 15.22 -5.59 -25.71
C PRO A 195 16.58 -6.28 -25.90
N GLY A 196 17.40 -6.36 -24.88
CA GLY A 196 18.68 -7.09 -24.90
C GLY A 196 18.58 -8.57 -24.53
N GLY A 197 17.39 -9.08 -24.21
CA GLY A 197 17.19 -10.49 -23.87
C GLY A 197 16.31 -10.71 -22.64
N THR A 198 16.25 -11.96 -22.15
CA THR A 198 15.48 -12.31 -20.96
C THR A 198 16.21 -11.90 -19.68
N LEU A 199 15.53 -11.11 -18.84
CA LEU A 199 16.02 -10.75 -17.51
C LEU A 199 15.75 -11.86 -16.51
N PRO A 200 16.65 -12.08 -15.53
CA PRO A 200 16.32 -12.92 -14.37
C PRO A 200 15.17 -12.29 -13.58
N ALA A 201 14.50 -13.10 -12.77
CA ALA A 201 13.56 -12.57 -11.80
C ALA A 201 14.31 -11.68 -10.80
N LEU A 202 13.74 -10.48 -10.51
CA LEU A 202 14.37 -9.49 -9.65
C LEU A 202 13.61 -9.37 -8.33
N ASP A 203 14.36 -9.21 -7.26
CA ASP A 203 13.85 -8.81 -5.94
C ASP A 203 14.27 -7.36 -5.67
N GLY A 204 13.40 -6.59 -5.03
CA GLY A 204 13.69 -5.20 -4.69
C GLY A 204 13.20 -4.83 -3.30
N GLU A 205 13.91 -3.89 -2.68
CA GLU A 205 13.61 -3.34 -1.38
C GLU A 205 14.01 -1.86 -1.33
N ALA A 206 13.16 -1.03 -0.74
CA ALA A 206 13.44 0.38 -0.53
C ALA A 206 12.96 0.80 0.87
N GLU A 207 13.79 1.56 1.58
CA GLU A 207 13.47 2.19 2.85
C GLU A 207 13.94 3.64 2.84
N ALA A 208 13.05 4.57 3.17
CA ALA A 208 13.35 5.99 3.19
C ALA A 208 12.59 6.70 4.30
N THR A 209 13.20 7.75 4.84
CA THR A 209 12.56 8.69 5.76
C THR A 209 12.51 10.07 5.14
N LEU A 210 11.32 10.68 5.06
CA LEU A 210 11.13 12.08 4.68
C LEU A 210 11.12 12.93 5.96
N THR A 211 12.06 13.84 6.08
CA THR A 211 12.26 14.65 7.27
C THR A 211 11.22 15.77 7.37
N GLY A 212 10.56 15.88 8.52
CA GLY A 212 9.58 16.93 8.80
C GLY A 212 8.35 16.88 7.88
N ALA A 213 8.07 15.76 7.23
CA ALA A 213 7.01 15.65 6.22
C ALA A 213 5.63 15.31 6.79
N ALA A 214 5.52 14.83 8.03
CA ALA A 214 4.27 14.33 8.61
C ALA A 214 3.09 15.33 8.53
N ASN A 215 3.37 16.64 8.62
CA ASN A 215 2.33 17.68 8.61
C ASN A 215 2.19 18.44 7.28
N ARG A 216 2.99 18.09 6.27
CA ARG A 216 3.01 18.84 4.99
C ARG A 216 3.06 17.97 3.74
N PHE A 217 3.10 16.66 3.90
CA PHE A 217 3.15 15.75 2.77
C PHE A 217 1.81 15.71 2.03
N THR A 218 1.83 16.05 0.75
CA THR A 218 0.65 16.11 -0.13
C THR A 218 0.64 15.01 -1.19
N GLY A 219 1.48 13.99 -1.03
CA GLY A 219 1.65 12.93 -2.04
C GLY A 219 2.75 13.21 -3.06
N SER A 220 3.40 14.39 -3.00
CA SER A 220 4.50 14.76 -3.88
C SER A 220 5.84 14.76 -3.15
N LEU A 221 6.90 14.35 -3.83
CA LEU A 221 8.27 14.46 -3.34
C LEU A 221 8.89 15.85 -3.53
N ARG A 222 8.24 16.73 -4.29
CA ARG A 222 8.74 18.10 -4.52
C ARG A 222 8.83 18.88 -3.22
N GLY A 223 9.93 19.59 -3.03
CA GLY A 223 10.22 20.34 -1.81
C GLY A 223 10.51 19.46 -0.58
N GLN A 224 10.66 18.14 -0.74
CA GLN A 224 10.95 17.22 0.35
C GLN A 224 12.45 16.94 0.47
N SER A 225 12.87 16.60 1.67
CA SER A 225 14.21 16.09 1.94
C SER A 225 14.14 14.89 2.87
N GLY A 226 15.16 14.06 2.84
CA GLY A 226 15.15 12.86 3.65
C GLY A 226 16.42 12.04 3.52
N THR A 227 16.31 10.80 3.99
CA THR A 227 17.38 9.81 3.91
C THR A 227 16.84 8.54 3.28
N LEU A 228 17.48 8.10 2.22
CA LEU A 228 17.33 6.76 1.67
C LEU A 228 18.18 5.82 2.52
N THR A 229 17.55 5.09 3.44
CA THR A 229 18.24 4.15 4.33
C THR A 229 18.76 2.96 3.54
N LYS A 230 17.93 2.48 2.62
CA LYS A 230 18.24 1.35 1.76
C LYS A 230 17.44 1.45 0.47
N PHE A 231 18.09 1.21 -0.63
CA PHE A 231 17.49 0.80 -1.90
C PHE A 231 18.30 -0.34 -2.43
N GLN A 232 17.68 -1.46 -2.69
CA GLN A 232 18.37 -2.66 -3.18
C GLN A 232 17.58 -3.30 -4.30
N ILE A 233 18.28 -3.71 -5.35
CA ILE A 233 17.77 -4.60 -6.39
C ILE A 233 18.74 -5.77 -6.51
N SER A 234 18.22 -6.98 -6.59
CA SER A 234 19.02 -8.22 -6.72
C SER A 234 18.36 -9.22 -7.66
N ASP A 235 19.14 -10.15 -8.16
CA ASP A 235 18.65 -11.30 -8.93
C ASP A 235 18.23 -12.50 -8.04
N GLY A 236 18.15 -12.26 -6.72
CA GLY A 236 17.78 -13.27 -5.73
C GLY A 236 18.88 -14.33 -5.47
N THR A 237 20.03 -14.26 -6.16
CA THR A 237 21.13 -15.25 -6.03
C THR A 237 22.44 -14.62 -5.64
N SER A 238 23.03 -13.84 -6.50
CA SER A 238 24.42 -13.36 -6.31
C SER A 238 24.61 -11.90 -6.65
N ALA A 239 23.89 -11.37 -7.63
CA ALA A 239 24.05 -10.00 -8.07
C ALA A 239 23.15 -9.05 -7.28
N ALA A 240 23.70 -7.97 -6.76
CA ALA A 240 22.95 -6.95 -6.05
C ALA A 240 23.55 -5.56 -6.26
N LEU A 241 22.66 -4.58 -6.43
CA LEU A 241 22.96 -3.15 -6.36
C LEU A 241 22.29 -2.61 -5.11
N GLN A 242 23.04 -1.92 -4.27
CA GLN A 242 22.50 -1.22 -3.09
C GLN A 242 22.88 0.26 -3.14
N LEU A 243 21.94 1.11 -2.73
CA LEU A 243 22.09 2.56 -2.65
C LEU A 243 21.56 3.05 -1.31
N SER A 244 22.27 3.97 -0.66
CA SER A 244 21.82 4.65 0.54
C SER A 244 22.43 6.04 0.64
N GLY A 245 21.75 6.97 1.31
CA GLY A 245 22.28 8.32 1.52
C GLY A 245 21.20 9.39 1.67
N PRO A 246 21.60 10.60 2.11
CA PRO A 246 20.69 11.74 2.20
C PRO A 246 20.32 12.29 0.82
N PHE A 247 19.10 12.81 0.71
CA PHE A 247 18.60 13.42 -0.52
C PHE A 247 17.69 14.63 -0.25
N SER A 248 17.54 15.45 -1.25
CA SER A 248 16.51 16.50 -1.34
C SER A 248 15.98 16.57 -2.76
N VAL A 249 14.71 16.96 -2.88
CA VAL A 249 14.03 17.19 -4.15
C VAL A 249 13.56 18.65 -4.14
N ASN A 250 13.96 19.43 -5.14
CA ASN A 250 13.54 20.82 -5.23
C ASN A 250 12.09 20.95 -5.77
N ASP A 251 11.59 22.17 -5.91
CA ASP A 251 10.22 22.43 -6.35
C ASP A 251 9.99 22.04 -7.83
N GLU A 252 11.05 21.97 -8.65
CA GLU A 252 11.00 21.48 -10.02
C GLU A 252 11.02 19.94 -10.09
N GLY A 253 11.17 19.25 -8.96
CA GLY A 253 11.26 17.80 -8.86
C GLY A 253 12.69 17.24 -9.07
N LEU A 254 13.71 18.10 -9.14
CA LEU A 254 15.07 17.65 -9.39
C LEU A 254 15.70 17.10 -8.09
N LEU A 255 16.24 15.88 -8.19
CA LEU A 255 16.91 15.19 -7.11
C LEU A 255 18.32 15.74 -6.89
N SER A 256 18.69 16.00 -5.65
CA SER A 256 20.06 16.24 -5.21
C SER A 256 20.37 15.35 -4.00
N GLY A 257 21.60 14.82 -3.91
CA GLY A 257 21.98 13.95 -2.82
C GLY A 257 23.40 13.40 -2.97
N GLN A 258 23.89 12.83 -1.85
CA GLN A 258 25.14 12.08 -1.80
C GLN A 258 24.83 10.66 -1.36
N PHE A 259 25.02 9.71 -2.26
CA PHE A 259 24.68 8.33 -2.02
C PHE A 259 25.93 7.47 -1.97
N ALA A 260 25.88 6.41 -1.18
CA ALA A 260 26.85 5.32 -1.21
C ALA A 260 26.27 4.18 -2.07
N ILE A 261 27.00 3.77 -3.09
CA ILE A 261 26.66 2.60 -3.93
C ILE A 261 27.51 1.43 -3.48
N SER A 262 26.87 0.27 -3.34
CA SER A 262 27.53 -1.02 -3.19
C SER A 262 27.06 -1.97 -4.26
N LEU A 263 27.98 -2.68 -4.91
CA LEU A 263 27.73 -3.60 -6.01
C LEU A 263 28.32 -4.96 -5.68
N LYS A 264 27.51 -6.01 -5.80
CA LYS A 264 27.94 -7.41 -5.68
C LYS A 264 27.79 -8.10 -7.03
N ASN A 265 28.75 -8.93 -7.37
CA ASN A 265 28.83 -9.66 -8.64
C ASN A 265 28.58 -8.72 -9.85
N THR A 266 29.47 -7.77 -10.01
CA THR A 266 29.37 -6.73 -11.05
C THR A 266 29.31 -7.28 -12.47
N ALA A 267 29.92 -8.45 -12.73
CA ALA A 267 29.84 -9.13 -14.02
C ALA A 267 28.40 -9.58 -14.34
N GLN A 268 27.65 -10.06 -13.34
CA GLN A 268 26.25 -10.43 -13.50
C GLN A 268 25.37 -9.18 -13.61
N LEU A 269 25.63 -8.13 -12.81
CA LEU A 269 24.95 -6.84 -12.93
C LEU A 269 25.15 -6.23 -14.32
N ALA A 270 26.35 -6.29 -14.87
CA ALA A 270 26.66 -5.82 -16.21
C ALA A 270 25.80 -6.53 -17.27
N ARG A 271 25.64 -7.84 -17.17
CA ARG A 271 24.77 -8.62 -18.08
C ARG A 271 23.31 -8.22 -17.94
N ILE A 272 22.80 -8.13 -16.72
CA ILE A 272 21.41 -7.70 -16.44
C ILE A 272 21.18 -6.30 -17.04
N LEU A 273 22.09 -5.38 -16.80
CA LEU A 273 21.99 -4.00 -17.31
C LEU A 273 22.00 -3.92 -18.84
N SER A 274 22.89 -4.69 -19.49
CA SER A 274 22.93 -4.76 -20.97
C SER A 274 21.67 -5.35 -21.57
N GLN A 275 21.02 -6.27 -20.88
CA GLN A 275 19.73 -6.85 -21.31
C GLN A 275 18.56 -5.91 -21.08
N ALA A 276 18.53 -5.23 -19.93
CA ALA A 276 17.43 -4.30 -19.58
C ALA A 276 17.51 -2.99 -20.39
N LEU A 277 18.69 -2.45 -20.54
CA LEU A 277 18.95 -1.12 -21.11
C LEU A 277 20.17 -1.17 -22.05
N PRO A 278 20.06 -1.75 -23.25
CA PRO A 278 21.22 -1.97 -24.15
C PRO A 278 22.08 -0.73 -24.37
N GLY A 279 21.47 0.42 -24.66
CA GLY A 279 22.20 1.68 -24.92
C GLY A 279 22.99 2.21 -23.73
N LEU A 280 22.56 1.96 -22.50
CA LEU A 280 23.28 2.28 -21.26
C LEU A 280 24.22 1.14 -20.89
N GLY A 281 23.75 -0.09 -21.03
CA GLY A 281 24.48 -1.31 -20.70
C GLY A 281 25.80 -1.39 -21.48
N ASP A 282 25.79 -1.18 -22.79
CA ASP A 282 26.97 -1.22 -23.65
C ASP A 282 28.06 -0.21 -23.21
N ARG A 283 27.67 0.91 -22.62
CA ARG A 283 28.58 1.93 -22.11
C ARG A 283 29.15 1.62 -20.73
N ILE A 284 28.33 1.04 -19.85
CA ILE A 284 28.66 0.85 -18.43
C ILE A 284 29.10 -0.58 -18.12
N ALA A 285 28.61 -1.59 -18.85
CA ALA A 285 28.92 -2.98 -18.59
C ALA A 285 30.44 -3.30 -18.61
N PRO A 286 31.26 -2.79 -19.55
CA PRO A 286 32.71 -3.01 -19.51
C PRO A 286 33.38 -2.47 -18.24
N VAL A 287 32.90 -1.31 -17.77
CA VAL A 287 33.40 -0.67 -16.55
C VAL A 287 33.00 -1.52 -15.33
N LEU A 288 31.73 -1.92 -15.23
CA LEU A 288 31.23 -2.76 -14.15
C LEU A 288 32.00 -4.11 -14.09
N ALA A 289 32.21 -4.74 -15.24
CA ALA A 289 32.91 -6.02 -15.32
C ALA A 289 34.40 -5.90 -14.87
N SER A 290 35.02 -4.74 -15.02
CA SER A 290 36.41 -4.51 -14.64
C SER A 290 36.64 -4.11 -13.17
N ILE A 291 35.62 -3.55 -12.52
CA ILE A 291 35.78 -2.99 -11.15
C ILE A 291 35.74 -4.08 -10.07
N GLY A 292 35.04 -5.23 -10.34
CA GLY A 292 34.79 -6.24 -9.33
C GLY A 292 33.76 -5.79 -8.28
N GLU A 293 33.74 -6.45 -7.12
CA GLU A 293 32.84 -6.04 -6.02
C GLU A 293 33.31 -4.72 -5.43
N VAL A 294 32.39 -3.80 -5.25
CA VAL A 294 32.67 -2.49 -4.66
C VAL A 294 31.65 -2.18 -3.55
N SER A 295 32.11 -1.51 -2.52
CA SER A 295 31.28 -1.08 -1.41
C SER A 295 31.52 0.40 -1.12
N ASN A 296 30.40 1.10 -0.86
CA ASN A 296 30.40 2.52 -0.44
C ASN A 296 31.08 3.48 -1.44
N VAL A 297 30.93 3.24 -2.74
CA VAL A 297 31.42 4.19 -3.76
C VAL A 297 30.51 5.41 -3.75
N PRO A 298 31.07 6.65 -3.65
CA PRO A 298 30.24 7.85 -3.62
C PRO A 298 29.61 8.14 -4.99
N LEU A 299 28.28 8.24 -5.01
CA LEU A 299 27.46 8.76 -6.09
C LEU A 299 26.95 10.13 -5.69
N THR A 300 27.24 11.15 -6.47
CA THR A 300 26.69 12.49 -6.27
C THR A 300 25.61 12.75 -7.31
N VAL A 301 24.47 13.22 -6.86
CA VAL A 301 23.39 13.73 -7.72
C VAL A 301 23.22 15.22 -7.42
N ARG A 302 23.27 16.07 -8.42
CA ARG A 302 23.04 17.52 -8.30
C ARG A 302 22.03 17.96 -9.37
N ASP A 303 20.89 18.46 -8.94
CA ASP A 303 19.81 18.92 -9.82
C ASP A 303 19.51 17.91 -10.93
N GLY A 304 19.33 16.65 -10.53
CA GLY A 304 19.07 15.52 -11.40
C GLY A 304 20.27 15.00 -12.21
N ARG A 305 21.47 15.59 -12.10
CA ARG A 305 22.68 15.07 -12.79
C ARG A 305 23.43 14.13 -11.85
N ALA A 306 23.57 12.88 -12.28
CA ALA A 306 24.25 11.83 -11.53
C ALA A 306 25.70 11.68 -11.99
N SER A 307 26.64 11.63 -11.03
CA SER A 307 28.06 11.44 -11.28
C SER A 307 28.72 10.55 -10.23
N ILE A 308 29.66 9.72 -10.64
CA ILE A 308 30.55 8.96 -9.78
C ILE A 308 31.96 9.49 -9.98
N LEU A 309 32.59 10.01 -8.92
CA LEU A 309 33.87 10.70 -9.00
C LEU A 309 33.82 11.82 -10.06
N PHE A 310 34.48 11.62 -11.21
CA PHE A 310 34.55 12.58 -12.31
C PHE A 310 33.73 12.18 -13.52
N PHE A 311 33.03 11.03 -13.47
CA PHE A 311 32.27 10.49 -14.59
C PHE A 311 30.79 10.82 -14.46
N GLU A 312 30.23 11.54 -15.43
CA GLU A 312 28.79 11.78 -15.53
C GLU A 312 28.09 10.50 -16.04
N LEU A 313 27.15 9.99 -15.25
CA LEU A 313 26.37 8.79 -15.56
C LEU A 313 25.13 9.11 -16.41
N GLY A 314 24.59 10.33 -16.23
CA GLY A 314 23.36 10.75 -16.90
C GLY A 314 22.48 11.63 -16.03
N ARG A 315 21.18 11.70 -16.39
CA ARG A 315 20.20 12.52 -15.68
C ARG A 315 19.10 11.66 -15.09
N VAL A 316 18.72 11.94 -13.86
CA VAL A 316 17.51 11.45 -13.20
C VAL A 316 16.36 12.37 -13.63
N PRO A 317 15.26 11.84 -14.19
CA PRO A 317 14.11 12.66 -14.55
C PRO A 317 13.50 13.32 -13.31
N PRO A 318 12.75 14.44 -13.47
CA PRO A 318 12.06 15.07 -12.36
C PRO A 318 11.12 14.11 -11.64
N LEU A 319 11.13 14.14 -10.32
CA LEU A 319 10.25 13.37 -9.45
C LEU A 319 8.97 14.17 -9.18
N HIS A 320 7.85 13.46 -9.05
CA HIS A 320 6.51 14.07 -8.86
C HIS A 320 5.96 13.85 -7.47
#